data_4cdc948df14d7eb41c8b813623067a7f
#
_entry.id   4cdc948df14d7eb41c8b813623067a7f
#
_cell.length_a   1.000
_cell.length_b   1.000
_cell.length_c   1.000
_cell.angle_alpha   90.00
_cell.angle_beta   90.00
_cell.angle_gamma   90.00
#
_symmetry.space_group_name_H-M   'P 1'
#
loop_
_entity.id
_entity.type
_entity.pdbx_description
1 polymer ?
#
loop_
_entity_poly.entity_id
_entity_poly.type
_entity_poly.pdbx_seq_one_letter_code
_entity_poly.pdbx_strand_id
1 'polypeptide(L)'
;MLEQELFDQAHTLQSTLLSMLDYALAEKDPQRARLLADTAVQAGKIFDLSDYAVLSAPFQLAAAEQDGPKALELLDRLLRSLTVPWDLSASPLYPHLPTKDAAEESQRSLIPVLLDGTARDPDCAFLRAEPGWPELLARYQT
;
A
#
# COMPACT_ATOMS: atom_id res chain seq x y z
N MET A 1 7.21 20.23 15.54
CA MET A 1 8.10 20.43 14.40
C MET A 1 7.28 20.37 13.10
N LEU A 2 7.49 21.31 12.20
CA LEU A 2 6.66 21.45 11.00
C LEU A 2 6.78 20.27 10.03
N GLU A 3 7.96 19.69 9.90
CA GLU A 3 8.16 18.52 9.04
C GLU A 3 7.34 17.32 9.53
N GLN A 4 7.34 17.10 10.85
CA GLN A 4 6.54 16.02 11.45
C GLN A 4 5.05 16.27 11.25
N GLU A 5 4.63 17.51 11.40
CA GLU A 5 3.23 17.90 11.19
C GLU A 5 2.78 17.64 9.74
N LEU A 6 3.61 18.06 8.77
CA LEU A 6 3.32 17.82 7.35
C LEU A 6 3.25 16.31 7.05
N PHE A 7 4.20 15.55 7.56
CA PHE A 7 4.24 14.10 7.39
C PHE A 7 2.98 13.43 7.95
N ASP A 8 2.58 13.82 9.17
CA ASP A 8 1.39 13.27 9.82
C ASP A 8 0.12 13.64 9.06
N GLN A 9 0.02 14.88 8.59
CA GLN A 9 -1.12 15.33 7.79
C GLN A 9 -1.19 14.62 6.45
N ALA A 10 -0.07 14.37 5.81
CA ALA A 10 -0.01 13.64 4.55
C ALA A 10 -0.51 12.20 4.73
N HIS A 11 -0.16 11.54 5.82
CA HIS A 11 -0.66 10.21 6.14
C HIS A 11 -2.16 10.22 6.45
N THR A 12 -2.64 11.22 7.15
CA THR A 12 -4.08 11.40 7.41
C THR A 12 -4.84 11.60 6.09
N LEU A 13 -4.29 12.39 5.18
CA LEU A 13 -4.89 12.60 3.85
C LEU A 13 -4.97 11.27 3.09
N GLN A 14 -3.90 10.48 3.08
CA GLN A 14 -3.91 9.16 2.44
C GLN A 14 -4.97 8.25 3.04
N SER A 15 -5.05 8.19 4.36
CA SER A 15 -6.07 7.38 5.04
C SER A 15 -7.49 7.80 4.65
N THR A 16 -7.72 9.10 4.56
CA THR A 16 -9.01 9.64 4.13
C THR A 16 -9.34 9.25 2.70
N LEU A 17 -8.38 9.38 1.79
CA LEU A 17 -8.57 8.99 0.38
C LEU A 17 -8.85 7.49 0.25
N LEU A 18 -8.15 6.65 1.02
CA LEU A 18 -8.40 5.20 1.02
C LEU A 18 -9.78 4.86 1.55
N SER A 19 -10.25 5.56 2.58
CA SER A 19 -11.61 5.38 3.11
C SER A 19 -12.67 5.80 2.10
N MET A 20 -12.44 6.91 1.40
CA MET A 20 -13.33 7.36 0.32
C MET A 20 -13.35 6.36 -0.83
N LEU A 21 -12.21 5.77 -1.15
CA LEU A 21 -12.10 4.72 -2.16
C LEU A 21 -12.94 3.50 -1.77
N ASP A 22 -12.83 3.04 -0.53
CA ASP A 22 -13.64 1.94 -0.02
C ASP A 22 -15.13 2.23 -0.17
N TYR A 23 -15.52 3.46 0.13
CA TYR A 23 -16.90 3.89 0.03
C TYR A 23 -17.39 3.88 -1.41
N ALA A 24 -16.59 4.39 -2.34
CA ALA A 24 -16.91 4.40 -3.77
C ALA A 24 -17.05 2.98 -4.32
N LEU A 25 -16.17 2.07 -3.87
CA LEU A 25 -16.23 0.66 -4.27
C LEU A 25 -17.49 -0.02 -3.74
N ALA A 26 -17.87 0.29 -2.49
CA ALA A 26 -19.10 -0.25 -1.89
C ALA A 26 -20.36 0.26 -2.60
N GLU A 27 -20.34 1.50 -3.07
CA GLU A 27 -21.43 2.11 -3.83
C GLU A 27 -21.45 1.70 -5.31
N LYS A 28 -20.45 0.91 -5.73
CA LYS A 28 -20.30 0.47 -7.13
C LYS A 28 -20.17 1.63 -8.09
N ASP A 29 -19.36 2.63 -7.72
CA ASP A 29 -19.03 3.79 -8.55
C ASP A 29 -17.59 3.66 -9.05
N PRO A 30 -17.35 2.93 -10.17
CA PRO A 30 -16.00 2.66 -10.64
C PRO A 30 -15.24 3.88 -11.12
N GLN A 31 -15.93 4.90 -11.65
CA GLN A 31 -15.29 6.13 -12.11
C GLN A 31 -14.73 6.92 -10.92
N ARG A 32 -15.52 7.05 -9.86
CA ARG A 32 -15.09 7.73 -8.65
C ARG A 32 -13.98 6.95 -7.95
N ALA A 33 -14.10 5.63 -7.89
CA ALA A 33 -13.09 4.78 -7.30
C ALA A 33 -11.73 4.96 -8.00
N ARG A 34 -11.73 4.96 -9.32
CA ARG A 34 -10.51 5.18 -10.10
C ARG A 34 -9.92 6.55 -9.88
N LEU A 35 -10.75 7.58 -9.86
CA LEU A 35 -10.30 8.95 -9.58
C LEU A 35 -9.67 9.06 -8.20
N LEU A 36 -10.27 8.45 -7.19
CA LEU A 36 -9.74 8.47 -5.82
C LEU A 36 -8.42 7.71 -5.70
N ALA A 37 -8.32 6.57 -6.37
CA ALA A 37 -7.07 5.80 -6.39
C ALA A 37 -5.94 6.60 -7.07
N ASP A 38 -6.21 7.23 -8.21
CA ASP A 38 -5.23 8.08 -8.91
C ASP A 38 -4.83 9.28 -8.05
N THR A 39 -5.79 9.90 -7.37
CA THR A 39 -5.54 11.02 -6.46
C THR A 39 -4.63 10.59 -5.30
N ALA A 40 -4.89 9.42 -4.72
CA ALA A 40 -4.07 8.89 -3.64
C ALA A 40 -2.62 8.64 -4.10
N VAL A 41 -2.42 8.10 -5.31
CA VAL A 41 -1.09 7.91 -5.88
C VAL A 41 -0.38 9.25 -6.05
N GLN A 42 -1.04 10.25 -6.63
CA GLN A 42 -0.46 11.57 -6.83
C GLN A 42 -0.09 12.24 -5.52
N ALA A 43 -0.99 12.20 -4.54
CA ALA A 43 -0.73 12.77 -3.21
C ALA A 43 0.45 12.08 -2.54
N GLY A 44 0.51 10.76 -2.61
CA GLY A 44 1.63 9.99 -2.06
C GLY A 44 2.97 10.38 -2.66
N LYS A 45 3.02 10.60 -3.97
CA LYS A 45 4.24 11.04 -4.67
C LYS A 45 4.60 12.48 -4.33
N ILE A 46 3.63 13.38 -4.26
CA ILE A 46 3.87 14.80 -3.95
C ILE A 46 4.46 14.96 -2.55
N PHE A 47 3.96 14.19 -1.58
CA PHE A 47 4.40 14.27 -0.20
C PHE A 47 5.49 13.26 0.16
N ASP A 48 6.10 12.62 -0.83
CA ASP A 48 7.19 11.65 -0.66
C ASP A 48 6.87 10.55 0.36
N LEU A 49 5.66 10.03 0.32
CA LEU A 49 5.27 8.91 1.16
C LEU A 49 5.90 7.61 0.65
N SER A 50 5.93 6.58 1.49
CA SER A 50 6.54 5.30 1.14
C SER A 50 5.87 4.64 -0.07
N ASP A 51 6.59 3.77 -0.76
CA ASP A 51 6.03 2.99 -1.86
C ASP A 51 4.84 2.17 -1.40
N TYR A 52 4.87 1.65 -0.18
CA TYR A 52 3.75 0.94 0.42
C TYR A 52 2.49 1.82 0.44
N ALA A 53 2.63 3.07 0.89
CA ALA A 53 1.50 4.00 0.93
C ALA A 53 0.99 4.33 -0.48
N VAL A 54 1.89 4.54 -1.44
CA VAL A 54 1.54 4.88 -2.83
C VAL A 54 0.83 3.71 -3.52
N LEU A 55 1.24 2.47 -3.25
CA LEU A 55 0.72 1.28 -3.93
C LEU A 55 -0.59 0.75 -3.32
N SER A 56 -0.96 1.19 -2.12
CA SER A 56 -2.13 0.67 -1.41
C SER A 56 -3.44 0.90 -2.16
N ALA A 57 -3.66 2.10 -2.70
CA ALA A 57 -4.88 2.41 -3.43
C ALA A 57 -5.00 1.65 -4.75
N PRO A 58 -3.96 1.57 -5.61
CA PRO A 58 -4.00 0.74 -6.80
C PRO A 58 -4.28 -0.73 -6.51
N PHE A 59 -3.68 -1.28 -5.45
CA PHE A 59 -3.92 -2.66 -5.03
C PHE A 59 -5.38 -2.87 -4.64
N GLN A 60 -5.92 -1.97 -3.82
CA GLN A 60 -7.31 -2.03 -3.36
C GLN A 60 -8.29 -1.98 -4.54
N LEU A 61 -8.01 -1.12 -5.53
CA LEU A 61 -8.82 -1.02 -6.74
C LEU A 61 -8.76 -2.31 -7.57
N ALA A 62 -7.55 -2.85 -7.81
CA ALA A 62 -7.36 -4.09 -8.55
C ALA A 62 -8.03 -5.27 -7.86
N ALA A 63 -7.97 -5.33 -6.53
CA ALA A 63 -8.63 -6.37 -5.75
C ALA A 63 -10.16 -6.30 -5.89
N ALA A 64 -10.72 -5.10 -5.85
CA ALA A 64 -12.15 -4.89 -6.01
C ALA A 64 -12.64 -5.25 -7.42
N GLU A 65 -11.82 -4.98 -8.44
CA GLU A 65 -12.10 -5.35 -9.84
C GLU A 65 -11.84 -6.83 -10.11
N GLN A 66 -11.28 -7.55 -9.15
CA GLN A 66 -10.87 -8.96 -9.25
C GLN A 66 -9.91 -9.19 -10.43
N ASP A 67 -9.04 -8.22 -10.68
CA ASP A 67 -7.98 -8.32 -11.68
C ASP A 67 -6.80 -9.07 -11.06
N GLY A 68 -6.84 -10.40 -11.18
CA GLY A 68 -5.86 -11.30 -10.54
C GLY A 68 -4.42 -10.98 -10.89
N PRO A 69 -4.03 -10.93 -12.18
CA PRO A 69 -2.64 -10.63 -12.56
C PRO A 69 -2.17 -9.27 -12.03
N LYS A 70 -2.99 -8.23 -12.14
CA LYS A 70 -2.63 -6.89 -11.68
C LYS A 70 -2.54 -6.81 -10.17
N ALA A 71 -3.52 -7.40 -9.47
CA ALA A 71 -3.52 -7.44 -8.01
C ALA A 71 -2.29 -8.20 -7.47
N LEU A 72 -1.92 -9.31 -8.12
CA LEU A 72 -0.75 -10.09 -7.74
C LEU A 72 0.54 -9.30 -7.94
N GLU A 73 0.68 -8.61 -9.06
CA GLU A 73 1.83 -7.74 -9.33
C GLU A 73 1.94 -6.63 -8.28
N LEU A 74 0.83 -5.98 -7.97
CA LEU A 74 0.81 -4.89 -6.98
C LEU A 74 1.10 -5.42 -5.57
N LEU A 75 0.59 -6.59 -5.22
CA LEU A 75 0.89 -7.21 -3.93
C LEU A 75 2.38 -7.54 -3.81
N ASP A 76 3.00 -8.08 -4.87
CA ASP A 76 4.43 -8.33 -4.90
C ASP A 76 5.23 -7.05 -4.69
N ARG A 77 4.83 -5.96 -5.35
CA ARG A 77 5.49 -4.66 -5.18
C ARG A 77 5.30 -4.10 -3.76
N LEU A 78 4.11 -4.24 -3.19
CA LEU A 78 3.84 -3.86 -1.80
C LEU A 78 4.75 -4.62 -0.83
N LEU A 79 4.82 -5.93 -0.96
CA LEU A 79 5.64 -6.77 -0.10
C LEU A 79 7.13 -6.46 -0.27
N ARG A 80 7.56 -6.25 -1.52
CA ARG A 80 8.96 -5.88 -1.81
C ARG A 80 9.33 -4.55 -1.17
N SER A 81 8.42 -3.57 -1.18
CA SER A 81 8.66 -2.26 -0.57
C SER A 81 8.89 -2.37 0.94
N LEU A 82 8.30 -3.38 1.57
CA LEU A 82 8.47 -3.63 3.01
C LEU A 82 9.80 -4.29 3.36
N THR A 83 10.53 -4.82 2.37
CA THR A 83 11.86 -5.42 2.58
C THR A 83 12.99 -4.40 2.46
N VAL A 84 12.71 -3.22 1.91
CA VAL A 84 13.71 -2.17 1.67
C VAL A 84 13.57 -1.11 2.76
N PRO A 85 14.68 -0.70 3.41
CA PRO A 85 14.64 0.38 4.39
C PRO A 85 14.14 1.68 3.73
N TRP A 86 13.25 2.37 4.44
CA TRP A 86 12.73 3.65 3.98
C TRP A 86 13.44 4.78 4.71
N ASP A 87 14.33 5.47 4.01
CA ASP A 87 15.05 6.62 4.56
C ASP A 87 14.25 7.91 4.31
N LEU A 88 13.50 8.30 5.33
CA LEU A 88 12.66 9.49 5.26
C LEU A 88 13.50 10.76 5.08
N SER A 89 14.71 10.79 5.67
CA SER A 89 15.60 11.95 5.59
C SER A 89 16.15 12.20 4.18
N ALA A 90 16.06 11.21 3.28
CA ALA A 90 16.44 11.38 1.88
C ALA A 90 15.42 12.26 1.12
N SER A 91 14.22 12.45 1.66
CA SER A 91 13.21 13.33 1.05
C SER A 91 13.55 14.79 1.29
N PRO A 92 13.50 15.66 0.25
CA PRO A 92 13.66 17.09 0.43
C PRO A 92 12.63 17.73 1.35
N LEU A 93 11.47 17.09 1.55
CA LEU A 93 10.43 17.59 2.44
C LEU A 93 10.73 17.33 3.92
N TYR A 94 11.49 16.27 4.21
CA TYR A 94 11.68 15.78 5.57
C TYR A 94 13.16 15.56 5.95
N PRO A 95 14.07 16.51 5.61
CA PRO A 95 15.50 16.26 5.81
C PRO A 95 15.92 16.12 7.27
N HIS A 96 15.10 16.58 8.21
CA HIS A 96 15.39 16.55 9.64
C HIS A 96 14.61 15.48 10.40
N LEU A 97 13.75 14.71 9.73
CA LEU A 97 13.06 13.60 10.38
C LEU A 97 13.99 12.38 10.44
N PRO A 98 14.22 11.82 11.63
CA PRO A 98 15.10 10.67 11.77
C PRO A 98 14.42 9.39 11.28
N THR A 99 15.17 8.59 10.52
CA THR A 99 14.79 7.21 10.25
C THR A 99 15.23 6.38 11.47
N LYS A 100 14.30 5.70 12.10
CA LYS A 100 14.57 4.89 13.29
C LYS A 100 14.65 3.41 12.90
N ASP A 101 15.60 2.68 13.49
CA ASP A 101 15.75 1.23 13.28
C ASP A 101 14.46 0.48 13.62
N ALA A 102 13.72 0.93 14.64
CA ALA A 102 12.43 0.36 15.00
C ALA A 102 11.39 0.43 13.88
N ALA A 103 11.51 1.41 12.97
CA ALA A 103 10.61 1.52 11.84
C ALA A 103 10.84 0.41 10.81
N GLU A 104 12.08 -0.05 10.64
CA GLU A 104 12.41 -1.16 9.75
C GLU A 104 11.79 -2.48 10.24
N GLU A 105 11.91 -2.77 11.53
CA GLU A 105 11.30 -3.96 12.13
C GLU A 105 9.79 -3.93 12.02
N SER A 106 9.16 -2.79 12.33
CA SER A 106 7.72 -2.60 12.19
C SER A 106 7.27 -2.78 10.76
N GLN A 107 8.05 -2.26 9.81
CA GLN A 107 7.76 -2.39 8.39
C GLN A 107 7.80 -3.85 7.94
N ARG A 108 8.87 -4.58 8.30
CA ARG A 108 9.01 -6.00 7.97
C ARG A 108 7.93 -6.87 8.62
N SER A 109 7.48 -6.51 9.81
CA SER A 109 6.45 -7.26 10.52
C SER A 109 5.10 -7.22 9.83
N LEU A 110 4.88 -6.27 8.92
CA LEU A 110 3.67 -6.20 8.11
C LEU A 110 3.60 -7.30 7.02
N ILE A 111 4.75 -7.86 6.62
CA ILE A 111 4.78 -8.88 5.57
C ILE A 111 3.93 -10.11 5.94
N PRO A 112 4.16 -10.77 7.10
CA PRO A 112 3.32 -11.90 7.47
C PRO A 112 1.85 -11.51 7.69
N VAL A 113 1.58 -10.30 8.17
CA VAL A 113 0.21 -9.80 8.35
C VAL A 113 -0.52 -9.70 7.01
N LEU A 114 0.14 -9.12 5.99
CA LEU A 114 -0.44 -9.00 4.66
C LEU A 114 -0.64 -10.36 3.99
N LEU A 115 0.35 -11.24 4.07
CA LEU A 115 0.27 -12.58 3.49
C LEU A 115 -0.84 -13.39 4.15
N ASP A 116 -0.91 -13.36 5.47
CA ASP A 116 -1.92 -14.09 6.22
C ASP A 116 -3.33 -13.55 5.94
N GLY A 117 -3.48 -12.22 5.93
CA GLY A 117 -4.74 -11.58 5.59
C GLY A 117 -5.22 -11.96 4.19
N THR A 118 -4.33 -11.90 3.20
CA THR A 118 -4.66 -12.25 1.82
C THR A 118 -4.97 -13.74 1.68
N ALA A 119 -4.26 -14.60 2.42
CA ALA A 119 -4.47 -16.05 2.38
C ALA A 119 -5.80 -16.46 2.99
N ARG A 120 -6.35 -15.69 3.93
CA ARG A 120 -7.57 -16.03 4.65
C ARG A 120 -8.82 -15.30 4.18
N ASP A 121 -8.65 -14.15 3.53
CA ASP A 121 -9.79 -13.33 3.09
C ASP A 121 -10.55 -14.02 1.95
N PRO A 122 -11.85 -14.31 2.12
CA PRO A 122 -12.67 -14.88 1.03
C PRO A 122 -12.69 -14.02 -0.22
N ASP A 123 -12.60 -12.70 -0.07
CA ASP A 123 -12.60 -11.76 -1.18
C ASP A 123 -11.31 -11.82 -1.99
N CYS A 124 -10.26 -12.45 -1.48
CA CYS A 124 -8.98 -12.66 -2.16
C CYS A 124 -8.86 -14.04 -2.81
N ALA A 125 -9.94 -14.82 -2.89
CA ALA A 125 -9.91 -16.13 -3.52
C ALA A 125 -9.43 -16.09 -4.97
N PHE A 126 -9.82 -15.07 -5.73
CA PHE A 126 -9.38 -14.86 -7.11
C PHE A 126 -7.86 -14.72 -7.21
N LEU A 127 -7.25 -14.09 -6.21
CA LEU A 127 -5.81 -13.85 -6.16
C LEU A 127 -5.05 -15.16 -5.88
N ARG A 128 -5.57 -15.96 -4.95
CA ARG A 128 -4.98 -17.27 -4.63
C ARG A 128 -5.10 -18.26 -5.77
N ALA A 129 -6.04 -18.04 -6.69
CA ALA A 129 -6.21 -18.87 -7.89
C ALA A 129 -5.20 -18.52 -9.00
N GLU A 130 -4.48 -17.42 -8.88
CA GLU A 130 -3.48 -17.03 -9.88
C GLU A 130 -2.29 -17.99 -9.86
N PRO A 131 -1.74 -18.38 -11.05
CA PRO A 131 -0.59 -19.29 -11.10
C PRO A 131 0.64 -18.78 -10.38
N GLY A 132 0.83 -17.47 -10.27
CA GLY A 132 1.96 -16.85 -9.58
C GLY A 132 1.82 -16.77 -8.07
N TRP A 133 0.65 -17.10 -7.50
CA TRP A 133 0.43 -17.01 -6.06
C TRP A 133 1.38 -17.88 -5.24
N PRO A 134 1.59 -19.18 -5.58
CA PRO A 134 2.53 -20.00 -4.81
C PRO A 134 3.97 -19.47 -4.83
N GLU A 135 4.42 -18.92 -5.96
CA GLU A 135 5.75 -18.31 -6.06
C GLU A 135 5.88 -17.08 -5.18
N LEU A 136 4.87 -16.22 -5.18
CA LEU A 136 4.85 -15.03 -4.34
C LEU A 136 4.89 -15.43 -2.87
N LEU A 137 4.06 -16.39 -2.48
CA LEU A 137 3.99 -16.89 -1.11
C LEU A 137 5.34 -17.44 -0.65
N ALA A 138 5.98 -18.28 -1.48
CA ALA A 138 7.29 -18.85 -1.18
C ALA A 138 8.38 -17.78 -1.05
N ARG A 139 8.29 -16.70 -1.83
CA ARG A 139 9.28 -15.61 -1.82
C ARG A 139 9.31 -14.85 -0.49
N TYR A 140 8.15 -14.69 0.13
CA TYR A 140 8.01 -13.86 1.34
C TYR A 140 7.72 -14.64 2.61
N GLN A 141 7.59 -15.95 2.55
CA GLN A 141 7.31 -16.83 3.69
C GLN A 141 8.59 -17.39 4.31
N THR A 142 9.54 -16.58 4.63
CA THR A 142 10.77 -17.11 5.28
C THR A 142 10.85 -16.68 6.72
#